data_a097b6435f0171369cea9d0d817c0161
#
_entry.id   a097b6435f0171369cea9d0d817c0161
#
_cell.length_a   1.000
_cell.length_b   1.000
_cell.length_c   1.000
_cell.angle_alpha   90.00
_cell.angle_beta   90.00
_cell.angle_gamma   90.00
#
_symmetry.space_group_name_H-M   'P 1'
#
loop_
_entity.id
_entity.type
_entity.pdbx_description
1 polymer ?
#
loop_
_entity_poly.entity_id
_entity_poly.type
_entity_poly.pdbx_seq_one_letter_code
_entity_poly.pdbx_strand_id
1 'polypeptide(L)'
;MTELIFILDRSGSMSGLESDTIGGFNSMIEKQKKEKGEAVVSTVLFDNESVVVHDRLPLDRVPRMTEKEYFTRGCTALLDAVGGAIHHIGNIHKYARKEDVPEKTLFIITTDGYENASKRYDYERVRKMIERQKEKYGWEFLFLGANIDAAAEAKRFGISADRAVNYKCDEEGTALNYEVISEAVCSVRACKPLSADWKRRIDEDVKKRGK
;
A
#
# COMPACT_ATOMS: atom_id res chain seq x y z
N MET A 1 17.03 6.07 6.67
CA MET A 1 16.16 4.86 6.74
C MET A 1 14.78 5.19 6.18
N THR A 2 14.19 4.27 5.39
CA THR A 2 12.83 4.40 4.83
C THR A 2 11.89 3.39 5.49
N GLU A 3 10.65 3.76 5.73
CA GLU A 3 9.61 2.83 6.22
C GLU A 3 8.54 2.63 5.15
N LEU A 4 8.28 1.37 4.83
CA LEU A 4 7.32 0.94 3.81
C LEU A 4 6.18 0.21 4.48
N ILE A 5 4.95 0.69 4.27
CA ILE A 5 3.75 0.08 4.83
C ILE A 5 2.86 -0.39 3.68
N PHE A 6 2.70 -1.68 3.53
CA PHE A 6 1.82 -2.31 2.56
C PHE A 6 0.51 -2.66 3.21
N ILE A 7 -0.60 -2.17 2.66
CA ILE A 7 -1.96 -2.51 3.07
C ILE A 7 -2.61 -3.21 1.89
N LEU A 8 -2.72 -4.53 1.99
CA LEU A 8 -3.10 -5.40 0.89
C LEU A 8 -4.46 -6.03 1.13
N ASP A 9 -5.35 -5.82 0.20
CA ASP A 9 -6.68 -6.43 0.18
C ASP A 9 -6.57 -7.93 -0.05
N ARG A 10 -7.24 -8.71 0.80
CA ARG A 10 -7.48 -10.13 0.61
C ARG A 10 -8.96 -10.47 0.73
N SER A 11 -9.84 -9.51 0.44
CA SER A 11 -11.29 -9.74 0.40
C SER A 11 -11.66 -10.74 -0.70
N GLY A 12 -12.89 -11.23 -0.67
CA GLY A 12 -13.35 -12.28 -1.58
C GLY A 12 -13.27 -11.93 -3.06
N SER A 13 -13.29 -10.65 -3.42
CA SER A 13 -13.14 -10.16 -4.80
C SER A 13 -11.73 -10.42 -5.38
N MET A 14 -10.71 -10.51 -4.52
CA MET A 14 -9.35 -10.88 -4.91
C MET A 14 -9.16 -12.36 -5.28
N SER A 15 -10.23 -13.17 -5.21
CA SER A 15 -10.17 -14.60 -5.50
C SER A 15 -9.72 -14.88 -6.92
N GLY A 16 -8.75 -15.78 -7.06
CA GLY A 16 -8.10 -16.14 -8.33
C GLY A 16 -6.83 -15.34 -8.62
N LEU A 17 -6.49 -14.34 -7.80
CA LEU A 17 -5.27 -13.52 -7.91
C LEU A 17 -4.29 -13.75 -6.74
N GLU A 18 -4.52 -14.79 -5.93
CA GLU A 18 -3.69 -15.06 -4.76
C GLU A 18 -2.24 -15.31 -5.15
N SER A 19 -2.01 -16.16 -6.14
CA SER A 19 -0.66 -16.49 -6.64
C SER A 19 0.04 -15.26 -7.22
N ASP A 20 -0.68 -14.41 -7.96
CA ASP A 20 -0.13 -13.22 -8.61
C ASP A 20 0.21 -12.14 -7.58
N THR A 21 -0.65 -11.96 -6.58
CA THR A 21 -0.42 -11.04 -5.47
C THR A 21 0.80 -11.49 -4.64
N ILE A 22 0.85 -12.76 -4.26
CA ILE A 22 1.98 -13.34 -3.52
C ILE A 22 3.27 -13.24 -4.34
N GLY A 23 3.23 -13.64 -5.60
CA GLY A 23 4.37 -13.60 -6.52
C GLY A 23 4.89 -12.18 -6.75
N GLY A 24 3.99 -11.25 -7.02
CA GLY A 24 4.29 -9.84 -7.22
C GLY A 24 4.90 -9.18 -5.98
N PHE A 25 4.27 -9.36 -4.82
CA PHE A 25 4.79 -8.86 -3.55
C PHE A 25 6.20 -9.41 -3.26
N ASN A 26 6.38 -10.73 -3.34
CA ASN A 26 7.66 -11.37 -3.08
C ASN A 26 8.75 -10.90 -4.05
N SER A 27 8.43 -10.79 -5.35
CA SER A 27 9.35 -10.30 -6.37
C SER A 27 9.78 -8.86 -6.09
N MET A 28 8.83 -8.01 -5.74
CA MET A 28 9.10 -6.62 -5.34
C MET A 28 10.02 -6.56 -4.12
N ILE A 29 9.73 -7.29 -3.04
CA ILE A 29 10.57 -7.32 -1.84
C ILE A 29 11.98 -7.78 -2.19
N GLU A 30 12.15 -8.83 -2.99
CA GLU A 30 13.47 -9.33 -3.39
C GLU A 30 14.25 -8.31 -4.26
N LYS A 31 13.56 -7.53 -5.11
CA LYS A 31 14.18 -6.40 -5.83
C LYS A 31 14.64 -5.32 -4.85
N GLN A 32 13.79 -4.96 -3.89
CA GLN A 32 14.10 -3.94 -2.90
C GLN A 32 15.27 -4.32 -1.99
N LYS A 33 15.47 -5.61 -1.67
CA LYS A 33 16.63 -6.08 -0.90
C LYS A 33 17.97 -5.82 -1.59
N LYS A 34 17.97 -5.68 -2.92
CA LYS A 34 19.18 -5.39 -3.71
C LYS A 34 19.50 -3.90 -3.79
N GLU A 35 18.55 -3.05 -3.45
CA GLU A 35 18.71 -1.60 -3.47
C GLU A 35 19.46 -1.08 -2.25
N LYS A 36 20.22 0.00 -2.42
CA LYS A 36 20.97 0.64 -1.34
C LYS A 36 20.05 1.34 -0.35
N GLY A 37 20.52 1.45 0.89
CA GLY A 37 19.85 2.13 1.97
C GLY A 37 19.01 1.19 2.83
N GLU A 38 18.89 1.54 4.10
CA GLU A 38 18.11 0.78 5.07
C GLU A 38 16.61 1.04 4.88
N ALA A 39 15.82 -0.02 5.00
CA ALA A 39 14.37 0.09 5.04
C ALA A 39 13.78 -0.90 6.04
N VAL A 40 12.64 -0.53 6.61
CA VAL A 40 11.78 -1.43 7.40
C VAL A 40 10.45 -1.58 6.71
N VAL A 41 9.84 -2.74 6.86
CA VAL A 41 8.60 -3.12 6.18
C VAL A 41 7.55 -3.54 7.18
N SER A 42 6.37 -2.95 7.05
CA SER A 42 5.13 -3.44 7.66
C SER A 42 4.18 -3.92 6.57
N THR A 43 3.52 -5.05 6.79
CA THR A 43 2.52 -5.57 5.86
C THR A 43 1.25 -5.90 6.63
N VAL A 44 0.17 -5.25 6.25
CA VAL A 44 -1.17 -5.45 6.79
C VAL A 44 -2.03 -6.08 5.71
N LEU A 45 -2.52 -7.27 5.97
CA LEU A 45 -3.55 -7.91 5.13
C LEU A 45 -4.91 -7.59 5.72
N PHE A 46 -5.88 -7.30 4.87
CA PHE A 46 -7.23 -7.00 5.36
C PHE A 46 -8.33 -7.67 4.53
N ASP A 47 -9.37 -8.03 5.23
CA ASP A 47 -10.68 -8.47 4.78
C ASP A 47 -11.75 -7.80 5.68
N ASN A 48 -12.58 -8.55 6.41
CA ASN A 48 -13.42 -8.05 7.51
C ASN A 48 -12.58 -7.61 8.72
N GLU A 49 -11.35 -8.08 8.80
CA GLU A 49 -10.38 -7.86 9.86
C GLU A 49 -9.02 -7.49 9.27
N SER A 50 -8.18 -6.87 10.07
CA SER A 50 -6.81 -6.55 9.68
C SER A 50 -5.82 -7.43 10.45
N VAL A 51 -4.89 -8.02 9.72
CA VAL A 51 -3.81 -8.85 10.28
C VAL A 51 -2.46 -8.26 9.89
N VAL A 52 -1.65 -7.95 10.88
CA VAL A 52 -0.27 -7.50 10.67
C VAL A 52 0.61 -8.74 10.49
N VAL A 53 1.11 -8.94 9.27
CA VAL A 53 1.99 -10.07 8.92
C VAL A 53 3.44 -9.72 9.16
N HIS A 54 3.84 -8.52 8.80
CA HIS A 54 5.15 -7.96 9.10
C HIS A 54 4.97 -6.66 9.86
N ASP A 55 5.69 -6.50 10.97
CA ASP A 55 5.66 -5.28 11.78
C ASP A 55 7.07 -4.70 11.90
N ARG A 56 7.35 -3.69 11.07
CA ARG A 56 8.62 -2.96 11.01
C ARG A 56 9.84 -3.87 10.92
N LEU A 57 9.73 -4.96 10.19
CA LEU A 57 10.86 -5.86 9.95
C LEU A 57 11.93 -5.18 9.08
N PRO A 58 13.23 -5.29 9.43
CA PRO A 58 14.29 -4.95 8.49
C PRO A 58 14.03 -5.63 7.14
N LEU A 59 14.16 -4.88 6.06
CA LEU A 59 13.80 -5.35 4.71
C LEU A 59 14.51 -6.66 4.32
N ASP A 60 15.78 -6.81 4.71
CA ASP A 60 16.58 -8.03 4.49
C ASP A 60 16.04 -9.26 5.21
N ARG A 61 15.26 -9.06 6.29
CA ARG A 61 14.66 -10.12 7.12
C ARG A 61 13.19 -10.41 6.78
N VAL A 62 12.60 -9.67 5.85
CA VAL A 62 11.20 -9.94 5.44
C VAL A 62 11.13 -11.31 4.80
N PRO A 63 10.36 -12.28 5.38
CA PRO A 63 10.20 -13.60 4.80
C PRO A 63 9.33 -13.52 3.55
N ARG A 64 9.38 -14.56 2.73
CA ARG A 64 8.46 -14.68 1.60
C ARG A 64 7.04 -14.90 2.11
N MET A 65 6.10 -14.15 1.57
CA MET A 65 4.67 -14.38 1.76
C MET A 65 4.27 -15.70 1.06
N THR A 66 3.39 -16.45 1.68
CA THR A 66 2.86 -17.71 1.16
C THR A 66 1.32 -17.74 1.26
N GLU A 67 0.70 -18.77 0.73
CA GLU A 67 -0.75 -19.01 0.86
C GLU A 67 -1.22 -19.19 2.31
N LYS A 68 -0.29 -19.39 3.26
CA LYS A 68 -0.62 -19.44 4.70
C LYS A 68 -0.99 -18.07 5.24
N GLU A 69 -0.32 -17.03 4.76
CA GLU A 69 -0.57 -15.64 5.16
C GLU A 69 -1.64 -15.00 4.27
N TYR A 70 -1.49 -15.14 2.93
CA TYR A 70 -2.38 -14.51 1.97
C TYR A 70 -3.33 -15.54 1.34
N PHE A 71 -4.58 -15.49 1.73
CA PHE A 71 -5.70 -16.23 1.18
C PHE A 71 -6.95 -15.35 1.21
N THR A 72 -7.80 -15.45 0.22
CA THR A 72 -8.95 -14.57 0.04
C THR A 72 -10.15 -15.01 0.86
N ARG A 73 -10.84 -14.03 1.48
CA ARG A 73 -12.09 -14.24 2.24
C ARG A 73 -12.79 -12.93 2.54
N GLY A 74 -14.09 -13.02 2.84
CA GLY A 74 -14.85 -11.95 3.49
C GLY A 74 -15.07 -10.69 2.64
N CYS A 75 -15.24 -9.56 3.34
CA CYS A 75 -15.56 -8.24 2.81
C CYS A 75 -14.36 -7.29 2.94
N THR A 76 -14.55 -6.01 2.60
CA THR A 76 -13.48 -5.01 2.47
C THR A 76 -13.56 -3.97 3.59
N ALA A 77 -12.90 -4.20 4.74
CA ALA A 77 -12.79 -3.23 5.84
C ALA A 77 -11.56 -2.32 5.67
N LEU A 78 -11.52 -1.58 4.56
CA LEU A 78 -10.39 -0.77 4.14
C LEU A 78 -10.08 0.39 5.10
N LEU A 79 -11.12 1.09 5.60
CA LEU A 79 -10.93 2.20 6.56
C LEU A 79 -10.32 1.71 7.87
N ASP A 80 -10.75 0.54 8.35
CA ASP A 80 -10.20 -0.04 9.58
C ASP A 80 -8.74 -0.45 9.40
N ALA A 81 -8.36 -0.96 8.24
CA ALA A 81 -6.99 -1.33 7.91
C ALA A 81 -6.09 -0.09 7.83
N VAL A 82 -6.49 0.91 7.04
CA VAL A 82 -5.71 2.14 6.84
C VAL A 82 -5.61 2.94 8.14
N GLY A 83 -6.74 3.17 8.82
CA GLY A 83 -6.77 3.92 10.08
C GLY A 83 -5.98 3.22 11.19
N GLY A 84 -6.10 1.90 11.29
CA GLY A 84 -5.34 1.08 12.24
C GLY A 84 -3.84 1.16 12.00
N ALA A 85 -3.39 1.02 10.74
CA ALA A 85 -1.98 1.10 10.38
C ALA A 85 -1.39 2.49 10.64
N ILE A 86 -2.10 3.58 10.27
CA ILE A 86 -1.66 4.96 10.56
C ILE A 86 -1.55 5.18 12.08
N HIS A 87 -2.51 4.69 12.84
CA HIS A 87 -2.48 4.82 14.30
C HIS A 87 -1.29 4.08 14.92
N HIS A 88 -1.04 2.84 14.47
CA HIS A 88 0.05 2.01 14.96
C HIS A 88 1.42 2.65 14.67
N ILE A 89 1.72 2.93 13.41
CA ILE A 89 2.99 3.54 12.99
C ILE A 89 3.18 4.92 13.61
N GLY A 90 2.11 5.74 13.64
CA GLY A 90 2.15 7.08 14.25
C GLY A 90 2.47 7.04 15.74
N ASN A 91 1.97 6.04 16.48
CA ASN A 91 2.34 5.86 17.88
C ASN A 91 3.80 5.44 18.05
N ILE A 92 4.28 4.54 17.19
CA ILE A 92 5.70 4.14 17.23
C ILE A 92 6.60 5.35 17.00
N HIS A 93 6.35 6.15 15.96
CA HIS A 93 7.14 7.37 15.68
C HIS A 93 7.07 8.41 16.82
N LYS A 94 5.91 8.53 17.46
CA LYS A 94 5.71 9.47 18.58
C LYS A 94 6.60 9.16 19.78
N TYR A 95 6.85 7.88 20.05
CA TYR A 95 7.61 7.44 21.22
C TYR A 95 9.01 6.96 20.89
N ALA A 96 9.38 6.86 19.62
CA ALA A 96 10.73 6.55 19.18
C ALA A 96 11.69 7.71 19.44
N ARG A 97 12.98 7.41 19.59
CA ARG A 97 14.02 8.45 19.59
C ARG A 97 14.09 9.07 18.19
N LYS A 98 14.50 10.34 18.09
CA LYS A 98 14.54 11.05 16.80
C LYS A 98 15.37 10.33 15.73
N GLU A 99 16.48 9.72 16.14
CA GLU A 99 17.37 8.95 15.27
C GLU A 99 16.76 7.65 14.75
N ASP A 100 15.75 7.12 15.46
CA ASP A 100 15.06 5.87 15.08
C ASP A 100 13.80 6.12 14.22
N VAL A 101 13.38 7.41 14.09
CA VAL A 101 12.25 7.77 13.22
C VAL A 101 12.72 7.76 11.76
N PRO A 102 12.04 7.04 10.86
CA PRO A 102 12.38 7.03 9.44
C PRO A 102 12.30 8.42 8.80
N GLU A 103 13.25 8.73 7.92
CA GLU A 103 13.25 9.97 7.14
C GLU A 103 12.11 10.03 6.12
N LYS A 104 11.70 8.84 5.65
CA LYS A 104 10.63 8.66 4.67
C LYS A 104 9.71 7.54 5.13
N THR A 105 8.41 7.81 5.07
CA THR A 105 7.36 6.83 5.36
C THR A 105 6.39 6.80 4.18
N LEU A 106 6.23 5.64 3.57
CA LEU A 106 5.39 5.43 2.40
C LEU A 106 4.35 4.35 2.69
N PHE A 107 3.09 4.71 2.58
CA PHE A 107 1.95 3.81 2.59
C PHE A 107 1.57 3.42 1.16
N ILE A 108 1.42 2.13 0.90
CA ILE A 108 0.98 1.56 -0.36
C ILE A 108 -0.29 0.77 -0.08
N ILE A 109 -1.41 1.28 -0.59
CA ILE A 109 -2.74 0.73 -0.37
C ILE A 109 -3.22 0.12 -1.68
N THR A 110 -3.48 -1.19 -1.69
CA THR A 110 -4.04 -1.88 -2.86
C THR A 110 -5.36 -2.53 -2.50
N THR A 111 -6.37 -2.32 -3.33
CA THR A 111 -7.72 -2.90 -3.18
C THR A 111 -8.38 -3.12 -4.54
N ASP A 112 -9.27 -4.08 -4.64
CA ASP A 112 -10.08 -4.32 -5.85
C ASP A 112 -11.58 -4.03 -5.62
N GLY A 113 -11.92 -3.43 -4.48
CA GLY A 113 -13.29 -3.12 -4.11
C GLY A 113 -13.44 -1.84 -3.31
N TYR A 114 -14.69 -1.39 -3.20
CA TYR A 114 -15.05 -0.28 -2.32
C TYR A 114 -15.12 -0.73 -0.86
N GLU A 115 -14.83 0.20 0.05
CA GLU A 115 -15.11 0.06 1.48
C GLU A 115 -16.55 -0.39 1.75
N ASN A 116 -16.72 -1.46 2.52
CA ASN A 116 -18.06 -2.00 2.82
C ASN A 116 -18.21 -2.68 4.19
N ALA A 117 -17.16 -2.75 5.01
CA ALA A 117 -17.17 -3.56 6.22
C ALA A 117 -16.52 -2.92 7.45
N SER A 118 -15.94 -1.74 7.35
CA SER A 118 -15.28 -1.06 8.48
C SER A 118 -16.28 -0.66 9.58
N LYS A 119 -15.83 -0.77 10.83
CA LYS A 119 -16.63 -0.51 12.03
C LYS A 119 -15.99 0.49 13.00
N ARG A 120 -14.68 0.71 12.89
CA ARG A 120 -13.88 1.48 13.85
C ARG A 120 -13.51 2.86 13.34
N TYR A 121 -13.36 2.98 12.03
CA TYR A 121 -12.98 4.21 11.36
C TYR A 121 -13.97 4.55 10.25
N ASP A 122 -14.22 5.84 10.08
CA ASP A 122 -14.97 6.41 8.97
C ASP A 122 -14.04 7.23 8.05
N TYR A 123 -14.55 7.63 6.89
CA TYR A 123 -13.80 8.40 5.89
C TYR A 123 -13.26 9.73 6.44
N GLU A 124 -14.06 10.43 7.23
CA GLU A 124 -13.66 11.74 7.78
C GLU A 124 -12.48 11.59 8.74
N ARG A 125 -12.53 10.59 9.60
CA ARG A 125 -11.49 10.29 10.56
C ARG A 125 -10.19 9.86 9.87
N VAL A 126 -10.27 8.92 8.92
CA VAL A 126 -9.08 8.46 8.16
C VAL A 126 -8.49 9.59 7.34
N ARG A 127 -9.33 10.41 6.68
CA ARG A 127 -8.88 11.59 5.94
C ARG A 127 -8.10 12.56 6.82
N LYS A 128 -8.61 12.94 7.98
CA LYS A 128 -7.91 13.81 8.94
C LYS A 128 -6.57 13.22 9.38
N MET A 129 -6.53 11.89 9.57
CA MET A 129 -5.28 11.20 9.92
C MET A 129 -4.26 11.30 8.77
N ILE A 130 -4.65 11.00 7.54
CA ILE A 130 -3.78 11.07 6.36
C ILE A 130 -3.27 12.51 6.15
N GLU A 131 -4.17 13.50 6.12
CA GLU A 131 -3.82 14.91 5.95
C GLU A 131 -2.80 15.35 6.99
N ARG A 132 -3.03 15.03 8.27
CA ARG A 132 -2.09 15.34 9.35
C ARG A 132 -0.72 14.68 9.14
N GLN A 133 -0.66 13.41 8.74
CA GLN A 133 0.61 12.72 8.54
C GLN A 133 1.39 13.30 7.36
N LYS A 134 0.70 13.65 6.27
CA LYS A 134 1.28 14.31 5.11
C LYS A 134 1.85 15.69 5.48
N GLU A 135 1.04 16.53 6.08
CA GLU A 135 1.41 17.93 6.37
C GLU A 135 2.49 18.06 7.45
N LYS A 136 2.36 17.28 8.52
CA LYS A 136 3.24 17.43 9.68
C LYS A 136 4.50 16.59 9.63
N TYR A 137 4.43 15.41 8.99
CA TYR A 137 5.52 14.43 9.04
C TYR A 137 6.03 14.01 7.65
N GLY A 138 5.45 14.55 6.58
CA GLY A 138 5.88 14.27 5.21
C GLY A 138 5.65 12.84 4.77
N TRP A 139 4.66 12.13 5.36
CA TRP A 139 4.31 10.80 4.91
C TRP A 139 3.72 10.84 3.52
N GLU A 140 4.01 9.83 2.73
CA GLU A 140 3.44 9.66 1.40
C GLU A 140 2.47 8.47 1.38
N PHE A 141 1.43 8.59 0.53
CA PHE A 141 0.39 7.59 0.38
C PHE A 141 0.14 7.33 -1.09
N LEU A 142 0.20 6.07 -1.51
CA LEU A 142 -0.20 5.59 -2.83
C LEU A 142 -1.46 4.76 -2.70
N PHE A 143 -2.41 4.98 -3.59
CA PHE A 143 -3.66 4.25 -3.64
C PHE A 143 -3.83 3.60 -5.02
N LEU A 144 -3.88 2.27 -5.03
CA LEU A 144 -4.01 1.47 -6.24
C LEU A 144 -5.33 0.70 -6.16
N GLY A 145 -6.27 1.07 -7.00
CA GLY A 145 -7.62 0.51 -7.01
C GLY A 145 -7.91 -0.25 -8.30
N ALA A 146 -8.53 -1.42 -8.20
CA ALA A 146 -9.11 -2.11 -9.33
C ALA A 146 -10.63 -2.14 -9.18
N ASN A 147 -11.36 -2.25 -10.28
CA ASN A 147 -12.83 -2.34 -10.30
C ASN A 147 -13.58 -1.20 -9.59
N ILE A 148 -12.89 -0.09 -9.29
CA ILE A 148 -13.43 1.10 -8.63
C ILE A 148 -12.95 2.36 -9.36
N ASP A 149 -13.49 3.53 -9.01
CA ASP A 149 -12.87 4.80 -9.35
C ASP A 149 -11.80 5.13 -8.30
N ALA A 150 -10.55 4.71 -8.55
CA ALA A 150 -9.46 4.87 -7.60
C ALA A 150 -9.17 6.34 -7.28
N ALA A 151 -9.31 7.26 -8.24
CA ALA A 151 -9.08 8.69 -8.00
C ALA A 151 -10.18 9.30 -7.12
N ALA A 152 -11.45 8.95 -7.37
CA ALA A 152 -12.57 9.41 -6.55
C ALA A 152 -12.48 8.82 -5.12
N GLU A 153 -12.16 7.54 -5.00
CA GLU A 153 -12.03 6.88 -3.70
C GLU A 153 -10.85 7.43 -2.90
N ALA A 154 -9.68 7.57 -3.51
CA ALA A 154 -8.49 8.17 -2.90
C ALA A 154 -8.75 9.60 -2.37
N LYS A 155 -9.52 10.39 -3.13
CA LYS A 155 -9.93 11.75 -2.70
C LYS A 155 -10.74 11.73 -1.40
N ARG A 156 -11.59 10.72 -1.20
CA ARG A 156 -12.35 10.55 0.06
C ARG A 156 -11.43 10.34 1.25
N PHE A 157 -10.28 9.71 1.03
CA PHE A 157 -9.22 9.52 2.03
C PHE A 157 -8.30 10.74 2.21
N GLY A 158 -8.41 11.78 1.37
CA GLY A 158 -7.46 12.90 1.37
C GLY A 158 -6.16 12.60 0.62
N ILE A 159 -6.16 11.59 -0.24
CA ILE A 159 -5.07 11.25 -1.15
C ILE A 159 -5.36 11.91 -2.50
N SER A 160 -4.38 12.62 -3.04
CA SER A 160 -4.52 13.33 -4.31
C SER A 160 -4.53 12.39 -5.52
N ALA A 161 -5.18 12.81 -6.61
CA ALA A 161 -5.34 11.97 -7.82
C ALA A 161 -4.01 11.58 -8.49
N ASP A 162 -2.96 12.38 -8.32
CA ASP A 162 -1.60 12.06 -8.78
C ASP A 162 -0.95 10.94 -7.96
N ARG A 163 -1.50 10.57 -6.82
CA ARG A 163 -1.09 9.45 -5.96
C ARG A 163 -2.06 8.26 -6.01
N ALA A 164 -3.04 8.31 -6.91
CA ALA A 164 -4.02 7.25 -7.12
C ALA A 164 -3.97 6.73 -8.55
N VAL A 165 -4.17 5.44 -8.75
CA VAL A 165 -4.21 4.80 -10.06
C VAL A 165 -5.20 3.65 -10.09
N ASN A 166 -5.89 3.50 -11.23
CA ASN A 166 -6.65 2.31 -11.53
C ASN A 166 -5.75 1.27 -12.21
N TYR A 167 -5.80 0.03 -11.77
CA TYR A 167 -5.11 -1.08 -12.43
C TYR A 167 -6.10 -2.17 -12.85
N LYS A 168 -5.68 -3.04 -13.76
CA LYS A 168 -6.48 -4.22 -14.19
C LYS A 168 -6.33 -5.34 -13.18
N CYS A 169 -7.47 -5.86 -12.70
CA CYS A 169 -7.53 -6.97 -11.75
C CYS A 169 -7.40 -8.32 -12.49
N ASP A 170 -6.23 -8.56 -13.07
CA ASP A 170 -5.83 -9.79 -13.73
C ASP A 170 -4.33 -10.03 -13.53
N GLU A 171 -3.83 -11.17 -13.98
CA GLU A 171 -2.41 -11.57 -13.82
C GLU A 171 -1.45 -10.49 -14.33
N GLU A 172 -1.66 -10.01 -15.59
CA GLU A 172 -0.80 -9.01 -16.22
C GLU A 172 -0.84 -7.66 -15.48
N GLY A 173 -2.04 -7.19 -15.14
CA GLY A 173 -2.24 -5.93 -14.41
C GLY A 173 -1.68 -5.99 -13.00
N THR A 174 -1.83 -7.12 -12.31
CA THR A 174 -1.26 -7.33 -10.97
C THR A 174 0.27 -7.34 -11.02
N ALA A 175 0.87 -8.03 -11.99
CA ALA A 175 2.32 -8.05 -12.17
C ALA A 175 2.86 -6.63 -12.46
N LEU A 176 2.24 -5.91 -13.41
CA LEU A 176 2.61 -4.53 -13.74
C LEU A 176 2.47 -3.60 -12.52
N ASN A 177 1.41 -3.77 -11.73
CA ASN A 177 1.17 -3.00 -10.53
C ASN A 177 2.35 -3.11 -9.54
N TYR A 178 2.82 -4.33 -9.25
CA TYR A 178 3.96 -4.55 -8.36
C TYR A 178 5.29 -4.06 -8.94
N GLU A 179 5.47 -4.11 -10.27
CA GLU A 179 6.65 -3.51 -10.92
C GLU A 179 6.69 -1.99 -10.72
N VAL A 180 5.58 -1.32 -10.98
CA VAL A 180 5.48 0.15 -10.85
C VAL A 180 5.58 0.57 -9.39
N ILE A 181 4.97 -0.17 -8.45
CA ILE A 181 5.17 0.05 -7.02
C ILE A 181 6.66 -0.06 -6.66
N SER A 182 7.36 -1.07 -7.18
CA SER A 182 8.79 -1.25 -6.94
C SER A 182 9.62 -0.04 -7.40
N GLU A 183 9.32 0.52 -8.57
CA GLU A 183 9.98 1.73 -9.10
C GLU A 183 9.69 2.96 -8.23
N ALA A 184 8.44 3.13 -7.78
CA ALA A 184 8.05 4.19 -6.88
C ALA A 184 8.79 4.10 -5.53
N VAL A 185 8.86 2.90 -4.96
CA VAL A 185 9.62 2.62 -3.72
C VAL A 185 11.10 2.94 -3.89
N CYS A 186 11.73 2.54 -5.02
CA CYS A 186 13.13 2.89 -5.31
C CYS A 186 13.34 4.42 -5.33
N SER A 187 12.41 5.17 -5.93
CA SER A 187 12.48 6.63 -5.96
C SER A 187 12.43 7.24 -4.56
N VAL A 188 11.49 6.80 -3.73
CA VAL A 188 11.34 7.28 -2.34
C VAL A 188 12.57 6.91 -1.50
N ARG A 189 13.10 5.68 -1.63
CA ARG A 189 14.32 5.22 -0.93
C ARG A 189 15.56 6.00 -1.34
N ALA A 190 15.63 6.42 -2.60
CA ALA A 190 16.69 7.30 -3.10
C ALA A 190 16.48 8.78 -2.72
N CYS A 191 15.52 9.09 -1.83
CA CYS A 191 15.13 10.46 -1.44
C CYS A 191 14.75 11.36 -2.63
N LYS A 192 14.32 10.78 -3.75
CA LYS A 192 13.82 11.52 -4.90
C LYS A 192 12.32 11.80 -4.72
N PRO A 193 11.83 12.97 -5.10
CA PRO A 193 10.40 13.24 -5.10
C PRO A 193 9.70 12.28 -6.06
N LEU A 194 8.58 11.72 -5.63
CA LEU A 194 7.78 10.87 -6.48
C LEU A 194 7.05 11.74 -7.51
N SER A 195 7.43 11.61 -8.78
CA SER A 195 6.79 12.28 -9.90
C SER A 195 5.32 11.88 -10.03
N ALA A 196 4.46 12.74 -10.61
CA ALA A 196 3.09 12.38 -10.98
C ALA A 196 3.05 11.27 -12.06
N ASP A 197 4.13 11.12 -12.82
CA ASP A 197 4.27 10.11 -13.89
C ASP A 197 4.58 8.69 -13.37
N TRP A 198 4.73 8.51 -12.05
CA TRP A 198 5.04 7.19 -11.46
C TRP A 198 4.09 6.09 -11.93
N LYS A 199 2.83 6.43 -12.19
CA LYS A 199 1.74 5.52 -12.57
C LYS A 199 1.50 5.42 -14.08
N ARG A 200 2.26 6.13 -14.93
CA ARG A 200 2.03 6.22 -16.37
C ARG A 200 1.88 4.86 -17.06
N ARG A 201 2.72 3.88 -16.71
CA ARG A 201 2.67 2.52 -17.30
C ARG A 201 1.34 1.82 -17.01
N ILE A 202 0.81 1.98 -15.79
CA ILE A 202 -0.49 1.42 -15.41
C ILE A 202 -1.62 2.16 -16.13
N ASP A 203 -1.58 3.49 -16.20
CA ASP A 203 -2.59 4.28 -16.91
C ASP A 203 -2.63 3.94 -18.42
N GLU A 204 -1.48 3.72 -19.05
CA GLU A 204 -1.37 3.29 -20.44
C GLU A 204 -1.93 1.87 -20.65
N ASP A 205 -1.64 0.95 -19.77
CA ASP A 205 -2.16 -0.42 -19.79
C ASP A 205 -3.69 -0.45 -19.70
N VAL A 206 -4.26 0.26 -18.74
CA VAL A 206 -5.72 0.37 -18.57
C VAL A 206 -6.37 0.98 -19.81
N LYS A 207 -5.77 2.02 -20.40
CA LYS A 207 -6.29 2.64 -21.65
C LYS A 207 -6.23 1.68 -22.83
N LYS A 208 -5.11 0.95 -22.99
CA LYS A 208 -4.88 0.03 -24.10
C LYS A 208 -5.81 -1.18 -24.06
N ARG A 209 -6.03 -1.74 -22.87
CA ARG A 209 -6.86 -2.95 -22.68
C ARG A 209 -8.35 -2.66 -22.46
N GLY A 210 -8.75 -1.36 -22.45
CA GLY A 210 -10.13 -0.93 -22.21
C GLY A 210 -10.53 -1.02 -20.73
N LYS A 211 -11.73 -0.51 -20.47
CA LYS A 211 -12.34 -0.64 -19.13
C LYS A 211 -12.87 -2.02 -18.91
#